data_6871dff9b4f5010ec8771dec76be16a6
#
_entry.id   6871dff9b4f5010ec8771dec76be16a6
#
_cell.length_a   1.000
_cell.length_b   1.000
_cell.length_c   1.000
_cell.angle_alpha   90.00
_cell.angle_beta   90.00
_cell.angle_gamma   90.00
#
_symmetry.space_group_name_H-M   'P 1'
#
loop_
_entity.id
_entity.type
_entity.pdbx_description
1 polymer ?
#
loop_
_entity_poly.entity_id
_entity_poly.type
_entity_poly.pdbx_seq_one_letter_code
_entity_poly.pdbx_strand_id
1 'polypeptide(L)'
;MEISENTLSIMKNFSGINQNMLIKQGNTIRTITEARNVLATAVVDADFPQDFGIYDLNEFIGSLSLVDAPNLDFNESFVTIGDSTGRSKIKYFFSPEETLTTPSKDINMPAGEVKFVLDNETLSKIRRAASTLGHDEVLVSNNNGTLTLSVVDSQNSTSNSYAIDISGEFDANTNFNFILNITNLKIISGDYDVEISSKNISHYTNKSSPVEYWIALEPESTYKV
;
A
#
# COMPACT_ATOMS: atom_id res chain seq x y z
N MET A 1 -3.80 23.09 12.65
CA MET A 1 -2.80 22.17 12.06
C MET A 1 -3.00 22.11 10.55
N GLU A 2 -1.93 22.19 9.77
CA GLU A 2 -2.00 22.04 8.30
C GLU A 2 -1.58 20.63 7.91
N ILE A 3 -2.12 20.13 6.77
CA ILE A 3 -1.72 18.85 6.19
C ILE A 3 -0.95 19.13 4.91
N SER A 4 0.29 18.62 4.82
CA SER A 4 1.15 18.78 3.65
C SER A 4 0.59 18.02 2.43
N GLU A 5 1.02 18.44 1.23
CA GLU A 5 0.70 17.70 -0.01
C GLU A 5 1.22 16.26 0.02
N ASN A 6 2.38 16.04 0.66
CA ASN A 6 2.94 14.71 0.84
C ASN A 6 2.02 13.83 1.71
N THR A 7 1.59 14.33 2.87
CA THR A 7 0.62 13.63 3.73
C THR A 7 -0.69 13.35 2.99
N LEU A 8 -1.21 14.32 2.24
CA LEU A 8 -2.43 14.12 1.42
C LEU A 8 -2.24 13.05 0.34
N SER A 9 -1.07 13.01 -0.30
CA SER A 9 -0.75 11.99 -1.32
C SER A 9 -0.74 10.59 -0.72
N ILE A 10 -0.17 10.43 0.47
CA ILE A 10 -0.17 9.16 1.20
C ILE A 10 -1.59 8.77 1.60
N MET A 11 -2.38 9.70 2.16
CA MET A 11 -3.78 9.44 2.52
C MET A 11 -4.62 9.04 1.30
N LYS A 12 -4.42 9.68 0.14
CA LYS A 12 -5.06 9.30 -1.13
C LYS A 12 -4.69 7.88 -1.58
N ASN A 13 -3.43 7.48 -1.42
CA ASN A 13 -3.03 6.12 -1.70
C ASN A 13 -3.70 5.14 -0.73
N PHE A 14 -3.72 5.45 0.56
CA PHE A 14 -4.31 4.60 1.59
C PHE A 14 -5.83 4.48 1.44
N SER A 15 -6.53 5.50 0.94
CA SER A 15 -7.96 5.40 0.61
C SER A 15 -8.26 4.37 -0.49
N GLY A 16 -7.30 4.09 -1.36
CA GLY A 16 -7.37 3.02 -2.34
C GLY A 16 -7.19 1.62 -1.74
N ILE A 17 -6.62 1.51 -0.53
CA ILE A 17 -6.44 0.26 0.21
C ILE A 17 -7.66 0.00 1.09
N ASN A 18 -8.08 1.00 1.87
CA ASN A 18 -9.26 0.94 2.73
C ASN A 18 -9.97 2.29 2.76
N GLN A 19 -11.29 2.25 2.67
CA GLN A 19 -12.14 3.43 2.72
C GLN A 19 -12.13 4.11 4.08
N ASN A 20 -11.95 3.36 5.17
CA ASN A 20 -11.92 3.92 6.51
C ASN A 20 -10.52 3.88 7.14
N MET A 21 -10.29 4.73 8.13
CA MET A 21 -8.99 4.84 8.79
C MET A 21 -9.14 5.31 10.24
N LEU A 22 -8.41 4.67 11.13
CA LEU A 22 -8.15 5.20 12.46
C LEU A 22 -6.77 5.86 12.46
N ILE A 23 -6.74 7.16 12.68
CA ILE A 23 -5.51 7.91 12.88
C ILE A 23 -5.25 7.98 14.38
N LYS A 24 -4.07 7.54 14.80
CA LYS A 24 -3.59 7.65 16.18
C LYS A 24 -2.82 8.95 16.38
N GLN A 25 -2.77 9.41 17.62
CA GLN A 25 -1.94 10.54 17.99
C GLN A 25 -0.49 10.34 17.56
N GLY A 26 0.13 11.40 17.00
CA GLY A 26 1.49 11.38 16.45
C GLY A 26 1.50 11.46 14.92
N ASN A 27 2.55 10.99 14.30
CA ASN A 27 2.82 11.17 12.86
C ASN A 27 2.83 9.86 12.07
N THR A 28 2.37 8.76 12.63
CA THR A 28 2.31 7.47 11.94
C THR A 28 0.87 7.14 11.58
N ILE A 29 0.60 6.96 10.29
CA ILE A 29 -0.69 6.52 9.79
C ILE A 29 -0.60 5.10 9.25
N ARG A 30 -1.66 4.31 9.43
CA ARG A 30 -1.71 2.90 9.05
C ARG A 30 -3.07 2.56 8.47
N THR A 31 -3.06 1.64 7.52
CA THR A 31 -4.28 1.10 6.93
C THR A 31 -4.15 -0.39 6.66
N ILE A 32 -5.27 -1.09 6.57
CA ILE A 32 -5.34 -2.50 6.23
C ILE A 32 -6.61 -2.75 5.42
N THR A 33 -6.52 -3.58 4.38
CA THR A 33 -7.71 -4.03 3.63
C THR A 33 -8.68 -4.78 4.53
N GLU A 34 -9.97 -4.77 4.18
CA GLU A 34 -10.99 -5.59 4.88
C GLU A 34 -10.64 -7.08 4.86
N ALA A 35 -10.09 -7.58 3.75
CA ALA A 35 -9.61 -8.95 3.60
C ALA A 35 -8.31 -9.22 4.38
N ARG A 36 -7.67 -8.19 4.96
CA ARG A 36 -6.42 -8.26 5.71
C ARG A 36 -5.23 -8.85 4.93
N ASN A 37 -5.23 -8.69 3.63
CA ASN A 37 -4.17 -9.15 2.73
C ASN A 37 -3.19 -8.05 2.30
N VAL A 38 -3.51 -6.77 2.58
CA VAL A 38 -2.60 -5.64 2.38
C VAL A 38 -2.60 -4.77 3.64
N LEU A 39 -1.45 -4.54 4.22
CA LEU A 39 -1.22 -3.55 5.28
C LEU A 39 -0.24 -2.50 4.76
N ALA A 40 -0.50 -1.23 5.08
CA ALA A 40 0.42 -0.14 4.81
C ALA A 40 0.64 0.69 6.07
N THR A 41 1.86 1.23 6.21
CA THR A 41 2.24 2.19 7.23
C THR A 41 3.05 3.32 6.61
N ALA A 42 2.88 4.51 7.14
CA ALA A 42 3.68 5.67 6.72
C ALA A 42 3.95 6.60 7.89
N VAL A 43 5.15 7.19 7.90
CA VAL A 43 5.46 8.35 8.74
C VAL A 43 5.18 9.59 7.91
N VAL A 44 4.31 10.47 8.39
CA VAL A 44 3.87 11.68 7.68
C VAL A 44 4.40 12.95 8.36
N ASP A 45 4.34 14.08 7.65
CA ASP A 45 4.80 15.37 8.19
C ASP A 45 3.81 15.96 9.21
N ALA A 46 2.55 15.49 9.21
CA ALA A 46 1.53 15.92 10.14
C ALA A 46 1.68 15.23 11.50
N ASP A 47 1.67 15.99 12.59
CA ASP A 47 1.65 15.45 13.94
C ASP A 47 0.23 15.60 14.51
N PHE A 48 -0.54 14.52 14.47
CA PHE A 48 -1.94 14.51 14.88
C PHE A 48 -2.06 14.62 16.41
N PRO A 49 -2.90 15.54 16.91
CA PRO A 49 -2.93 15.85 18.35
C PRO A 49 -3.66 14.81 19.19
N GLN A 50 -4.47 13.94 18.57
CA GLN A 50 -5.31 12.94 19.24
C GLN A 50 -5.68 11.80 18.29
N ASP A 51 -6.21 10.71 18.84
CA ASP A 51 -6.81 9.64 18.08
C ASP A 51 -8.15 10.09 17.48
N PHE A 52 -8.42 9.74 16.23
CA PHE A 52 -9.73 9.96 15.59
C PHE A 52 -10.01 9.02 14.45
N GLY A 53 -11.26 8.63 14.32
CA GLY A 53 -11.73 7.75 13.26
C GLY A 53 -12.30 8.50 12.06
N ILE A 54 -11.96 8.04 10.86
CA ILE A 54 -12.49 8.52 9.59
C ILE A 54 -13.25 7.35 8.94
N TYR A 55 -14.56 7.49 8.72
CA TYR A 55 -15.37 6.45 8.09
C TYR A 55 -15.16 6.41 6.57
N ASP A 56 -15.13 7.56 5.92
CA ASP A 56 -14.83 7.70 4.50
C ASP A 56 -13.64 8.65 4.28
N LEU A 57 -12.48 8.06 3.99
CA LEU A 57 -11.24 8.80 3.80
C LEU A 57 -11.28 9.68 2.54
N ASN A 58 -12.04 9.26 1.50
CA ASN A 58 -12.22 10.08 0.30
C ASN A 58 -13.07 11.32 0.60
N GLU A 59 -14.14 11.17 1.42
CA GLU A 59 -14.95 12.30 1.86
C GLU A 59 -14.12 13.27 2.71
N PHE A 60 -13.30 12.75 3.63
CA PHE A 60 -12.40 13.58 4.43
C PHE A 60 -11.42 14.36 3.56
N ILE A 61 -10.73 13.69 2.64
CA ILE A 61 -9.78 14.32 1.69
C ILE A 61 -10.53 15.32 0.79
N GLY A 62 -11.71 14.96 0.31
CA GLY A 62 -12.58 15.86 -0.47
C GLY A 62 -12.94 17.11 0.32
N SER A 63 -13.27 16.96 1.60
CA SER A 63 -13.59 18.09 2.48
C SER A 63 -12.41 19.06 2.64
N LEU A 64 -11.18 18.55 2.74
CA LEU A 64 -9.98 19.38 2.76
C LEU A 64 -9.84 20.20 1.48
N SER A 65 -10.19 19.65 0.33
CA SER A 65 -10.07 20.32 -0.97
C SER A 65 -11.10 21.43 -1.22
N LEU A 66 -12.15 21.53 -0.41
CA LEU A 66 -13.17 22.60 -0.50
C LEU A 66 -12.71 23.90 0.15
N VAL A 67 -11.59 23.90 0.85
CA VAL A 67 -11.09 25.03 1.60
C VAL A 67 -9.68 25.38 1.10
N ASP A 68 -9.44 26.64 0.78
CA ASP A 68 -8.11 27.12 0.40
C ASP A 68 -7.18 27.13 1.63
N ALA A 69 -6.01 26.48 1.51
CA ALA A 69 -5.05 26.32 2.59
C ALA A 69 -5.72 25.86 3.91
N PRO A 70 -6.28 24.64 3.95
CA PRO A 70 -7.11 24.19 5.06
C PRO A 70 -6.30 24.05 6.36
N ASN A 71 -6.80 24.68 7.41
CA ASN A 71 -6.31 24.53 8.78
C ASN A 71 -7.31 23.68 9.58
N LEU A 72 -6.80 22.67 10.26
CA LEU A 72 -7.57 21.73 11.06
C LEU A 72 -7.50 22.14 12.55
N ASP A 73 -8.68 22.35 13.13
CA ASP A 73 -8.87 22.63 14.56
C ASP A 73 -9.61 21.45 15.19
N PHE A 74 -8.90 20.67 16.00
CA PHE A 74 -9.39 19.42 16.59
C PHE A 74 -10.19 19.68 17.85
N ASN A 75 -11.36 19.04 17.92
CA ASN A 75 -12.23 18.99 19.09
C ASN A 75 -12.40 17.53 19.53
N GLU A 76 -13.09 17.31 20.63
CA GLU A 76 -13.26 15.96 21.20
C GLU A 76 -13.94 14.96 20.22
N SER A 77 -14.93 15.39 19.43
CA SER A 77 -15.74 14.51 18.57
C SER A 77 -15.78 14.90 17.08
N PHE A 78 -15.07 15.96 16.69
CA PHE A 78 -15.01 16.46 15.33
C PHE A 78 -13.77 17.31 15.10
N VAL A 79 -13.41 17.50 13.84
CA VAL A 79 -12.43 18.51 13.41
C VAL A 79 -13.13 19.60 12.62
N THR A 80 -12.78 20.86 12.88
CA THR A 80 -13.17 21.99 12.04
C THR A 80 -12.09 22.21 11.00
N ILE A 81 -12.45 22.12 9.74
CA ILE A 81 -11.59 22.42 8.60
C ILE A 81 -11.96 23.83 8.13
N GLY A 82 -11.06 24.77 8.24
CA GLY A 82 -11.35 26.17 7.93
C GLY A 82 -10.21 26.86 7.19
N ASP A 83 -10.54 27.94 6.47
CA ASP A 83 -9.55 28.83 5.86
C ASP A 83 -8.97 29.85 6.86
N SER A 84 -7.88 30.48 6.51
CA SER A 84 -7.24 31.51 7.33
C SER A 84 -8.11 32.76 7.57
N THR A 85 -9.15 32.97 6.73
CA THR A 85 -10.07 34.12 6.83
C THR A 85 -11.27 33.83 7.74
N GLY A 86 -11.51 32.55 8.07
CA GLY A 86 -12.65 32.09 8.86
C GLY A 86 -14.00 32.19 8.12
N ARG A 87 -13.99 32.44 6.80
CA ARG A 87 -15.20 32.57 5.96
C ARG A 87 -15.76 31.23 5.52
N SER A 88 -14.87 30.22 5.33
CA SER A 88 -15.22 28.88 4.95
C SER A 88 -14.89 27.92 6.08
N LYS A 89 -15.86 27.10 6.49
CA LYS A 89 -15.68 26.12 7.58
C LYS A 89 -16.49 24.86 7.30
N ILE A 90 -15.85 23.73 7.50
CA ILE A 90 -16.47 22.40 7.46
C ILE A 90 -16.31 21.77 8.84
N LYS A 91 -17.35 21.17 9.37
CA LYS A 91 -17.31 20.38 10.57
C LYS A 91 -17.38 18.91 10.18
N TYR A 92 -16.28 18.21 10.36
CA TYR A 92 -16.17 16.77 10.07
C TYR A 92 -16.21 15.97 11.38
N PHE A 93 -17.23 15.12 11.55
CA PHE A 93 -17.41 14.31 12.75
C PHE A 93 -16.60 13.03 12.68
N PHE A 94 -16.02 12.63 13.81
CA PHE A 94 -15.26 11.40 13.93
C PHE A 94 -16.17 10.18 14.02
N SER A 95 -15.70 9.05 13.50
CA SER A 95 -16.35 7.77 13.62
C SER A 95 -15.79 6.98 14.80
N PRO A 96 -16.62 6.21 15.51
CA PRO A 96 -16.17 5.31 16.56
C PRO A 96 -15.21 4.25 16.03
N GLU A 97 -14.16 3.91 16.81
CA GLU A 97 -13.14 2.92 16.40
C GLU A 97 -13.74 1.56 16.07
N GLU A 98 -14.77 1.13 16.78
CA GLU A 98 -15.46 -0.15 16.58
C GLU A 98 -16.16 -0.29 15.22
N THR A 99 -16.36 0.81 14.50
CA THR A 99 -16.95 0.82 13.15
C THR A 99 -15.90 0.75 12.04
N LEU A 100 -14.62 0.75 12.39
CA LEU A 100 -13.51 0.85 11.45
C LEU A 100 -12.73 -0.46 11.37
N THR A 101 -12.23 -0.77 10.17
CA THR A 101 -11.27 -1.86 9.99
C THR A 101 -9.85 -1.31 10.15
N THR A 102 -9.18 -1.69 11.23
CA THR A 102 -7.88 -1.13 11.59
C THR A 102 -6.83 -2.21 11.81
N PRO A 103 -5.54 -1.91 11.57
CA PRO A 103 -4.44 -2.79 11.94
C PRO A 103 -4.37 -2.94 13.47
N SER A 104 -4.58 -4.15 13.98
CA SER A 104 -4.57 -4.42 15.43
C SER A 104 -3.21 -4.82 15.99
N LYS A 105 -2.26 -5.20 15.12
CA LYS A 105 -0.92 -5.68 15.50
C LYS A 105 0.13 -5.20 14.52
N ASP A 106 1.38 -5.15 14.97
CA ASP A 106 2.52 -4.98 14.07
C ASP A 106 2.81 -6.30 13.36
N ILE A 107 3.24 -6.19 12.10
CA ILE A 107 3.71 -7.35 11.35
C ILE A 107 5.20 -7.53 11.61
N ASN A 108 5.57 -8.69 12.15
CA ASN A 108 6.96 -9.13 12.15
C ASN A 108 7.22 -9.84 10.83
N MET A 109 7.92 -9.18 9.90
CA MET A 109 8.30 -9.80 8.64
C MET A 109 9.22 -11.00 8.92
N PRO A 110 8.87 -12.23 8.51
CA PRO A 110 9.80 -13.35 8.57
C PRO A 110 10.96 -13.09 7.58
N ALA A 111 12.08 -13.78 7.77
CA ALA A 111 13.19 -13.67 6.83
C ALA A 111 12.70 -13.99 5.41
N GLY A 112 12.99 -13.10 4.48
CA GLY A 112 12.66 -13.28 3.08
C GLY A 112 13.76 -14.02 2.35
N GLU A 113 13.38 -15.02 1.58
CA GLU A 113 14.29 -15.83 0.77
C GLU A 113 14.60 -15.18 -0.57
N VAL A 114 13.78 -14.24 -1.04
CA VAL A 114 13.98 -13.52 -2.30
C VAL A 114 13.94 -12.01 -2.03
N LYS A 115 14.98 -11.31 -2.49
CA LYS A 115 15.12 -9.85 -2.33
C LYS A 115 15.50 -9.21 -3.65
N PHE A 116 14.88 -8.09 -3.97
CA PHE A 116 15.20 -7.32 -5.18
C PHE A 116 14.78 -5.86 -5.06
N VAL A 117 15.29 -5.04 -5.97
CA VAL A 117 14.81 -3.68 -6.15
C VAL A 117 13.75 -3.68 -7.24
N LEU A 118 12.53 -3.25 -6.89
CA LEU A 118 11.47 -2.98 -7.84
C LEU A 118 11.49 -1.48 -8.16
N ASP A 119 12.08 -1.12 -9.29
CA ASP A 119 12.08 0.28 -9.72
C ASP A 119 10.71 0.70 -10.28
N ASN A 120 10.48 2.02 -10.29
CA ASN A 120 9.21 2.61 -10.70
C ASN A 120 8.87 2.33 -12.18
N GLU A 121 9.87 2.17 -13.04
CA GLU A 121 9.66 1.84 -14.45
C GLU A 121 9.15 0.41 -14.59
N THR A 122 9.79 -0.55 -13.91
CA THR A 122 9.38 -1.96 -13.88
C THR A 122 7.99 -2.12 -13.28
N LEU A 123 7.70 -1.47 -12.15
CA LEU A 123 6.35 -1.46 -11.55
C LEU A 123 5.29 -0.95 -12.54
N SER A 124 5.61 0.13 -13.26
CA SER A 124 4.71 0.71 -14.27
C SER A 124 4.49 -0.22 -15.46
N LYS A 125 5.55 -0.93 -15.92
CA LYS A 125 5.46 -1.93 -16.99
C LYS A 125 4.58 -3.11 -16.59
N ILE A 126 4.75 -3.63 -15.38
CA ILE A 126 3.95 -4.75 -14.84
C ILE A 126 2.47 -4.33 -14.76
N ARG A 127 2.15 -3.18 -14.20
CA ARG A 127 0.77 -2.67 -14.13
C ARG A 127 0.14 -2.49 -15.51
N ARG A 128 0.90 -1.95 -16.46
CA ARG A 128 0.43 -1.77 -17.85
C ARG A 128 0.23 -3.11 -18.54
N ALA A 129 1.14 -4.07 -18.36
CA ALA A 129 1.02 -5.41 -18.92
C ALA A 129 -0.22 -6.13 -18.37
N ALA A 130 -0.45 -6.08 -17.04
CA ALA A 130 -1.64 -6.63 -16.41
C ALA A 130 -2.93 -6.05 -16.99
N SER A 131 -3.01 -4.74 -17.11
CA SER A 131 -4.17 -4.06 -17.72
C SER A 131 -4.35 -4.40 -19.20
N THR A 132 -3.25 -4.51 -19.97
CA THR A 132 -3.30 -4.78 -21.42
C THR A 132 -3.71 -6.23 -21.70
N LEU A 133 -3.22 -7.17 -20.91
CA LEU A 133 -3.48 -8.60 -21.09
C LEU A 133 -4.77 -9.05 -20.38
N GLY A 134 -5.30 -8.25 -19.46
CA GLY A 134 -6.46 -8.59 -18.64
C GLY A 134 -6.14 -9.69 -17.61
N HIS A 135 -4.93 -9.71 -17.08
CA HIS A 135 -4.48 -10.68 -16.09
C HIS A 135 -4.25 -10.01 -14.75
N ASP A 136 -4.60 -10.69 -13.67
CA ASP A 136 -4.51 -10.17 -12.30
C ASP A 136 -3.30 -10.72 -11.53
N GLU A 137 -2.56 -11.68 -12.08
CA GLU A 137 -1.47 -12.35 -11.40
C GLU A 137 -0.11 -11.82 -11.84
N VAL A 138 0.71 -11.49 -10.84
CA VAL A 138 2.14 -11.18 -10.99
C VAL A 138 2.94 -12.31 -10.34
N LEU A 139 3.68 -13.03 -11.15
CA LEU A 139 4.53 -14.13 -10.72
C LEU A 139 5.97 -13.66 -10.56
N VAL A 140 6.55 -13.93 -9.41
CA VAL A 140 7.99 -13.79 -9.13
C VAL A 140 8.58 -15.19 -9.09
N SER A 141 9.49 -15.52 -10.01
CA SER A 141 10.00 -16.88 -10.16
C SER A 141 11.49 -16.94 -10.43
N ASN A 142 12.08 -18.09 -10.08
CA ASN A 142 13.41 -18.47 -10.53
C ASN A 142 13.29 -19.20 -11.89
N ASN A 143 13.78 -18.54 -12.93
CA ASN A 143 13.85 -19.11 -14.26
C ASN A 143 15.31 -19.49 -14.60
N ASN A 144 15.71 -20.74 -14.27
CA ASN A 144 17.06 -21.25 -14.50
C ASN A 144 18.19 -20.35 -13.96
N GLY A 145 18.03 -19.84 -12.73
CA GLY A 145 18.99 -18.98 -12.08
C GLY A 145 18.82 -17.48 -12.36
N THR A 146 17.77 -17.12 -13.09
CA THR A 146 17.37 -15.73 -13.35
C THR A 146 16.08 -15.39 -12.62
N LEU A 147 16.08 -14.28 -11.87
CA LEU A 147 14.87 -13.78 -11.24
C LEU A 147 13.99 -13.09 -12.28
N THR A 148 12.77 -13.58 -12.45
CA THR A 148 11.84 -13.09 -13.48
C THR A 148 10.53 -12.63 -12.83
N LEU A 149 10.08 -11.44 -13.22
CA LEU A 149 8.71 -10.95 -12.95
C LEU A 149 7.86 -11.20 -14.18
N SER A 150 6.71 -11.84 -14.01
CA SER A 150 5.79 -12.13 -15.12
C SER A 150 4.36 -11.75 -14.78
N VAL A 151 3.62 -11.30 -15.79
CA VAL A 151 2.17 -11.14 -15.73
C VAL A 151 1.56 -12.32 -16.47
N VAL A 152 0.78 -13.13 -15.78
CA VAL A 152 0.28 -14.43 -16.28
C VAL A 152 -1.18 -14.64 -15.89
N ASP A 153 -1.81 -15.62 -16.55
CA ASP A 153 -3.01 -16.30 -16.10
C ASP A 153 -2.62 -17.73 -15.74
N SER A 154 -2.44 -18.02 -14.46
CA SER A 154 -1.98 -19.35 -13.99
C SER A 154 -2.98 -20.48 -14.28
N GLN A 155 -4.25 -20.13 -14.55
CA GLN A 155 -5.31 -21.08 -14.85
C GLN A 155 -5.34 -21.46 -16.33
N ASN A 156 -4.68 -20.69 -17.21
CA ASN A 156 -4.70 -20.91 -18.66
C ASN A 156 -3.28 -20.84 -19.25
N SER A 157 -2.65 -21.97 -19.42
CA SER A 157 -1.28 -22.09 -19.95
C SER A 157 -1.10 -21.61 -21.40
N THR A 158 -2.18 -21.33 -22.12
CA THR A 158 -2.16 -20.81 -23.50
C THR A 158 -2.41 -19.31 -23.58
N SER A 159 -2.62 -18.64 -22.43
CA SER A 159 -2.78 -17.18 -22.37
C SER A 159 -1.50 -16.45 -22.74
N ASN A 160 -1.67 -15.25 -23.31
CA ASN A 160 -0.55 -14.36 -23.52
C ASN A 160 0.06 -13.97 -22.16
N SER A 161 1.37 -13.79 -22.11
CA SER A 161 2.08 -13.38 -20.91
C SER A 161 3.09 -12.28 -21.20
N TYR A 162 3.47 -11.56 -20.18
CA TYR A 162 4.57 -10.60 -20.21
C TYR A 162 5.59 -11.01 -19.17
N ALA A 163 6.88 -10.95 -19.50
CA ALA A 163 7.94 -11.25 -18.56
C ALA A 163 9.09 -10.24 -18.67
N ILE A 164 9.73 -9.96 -17.56
CA ILE A 164 10.93 -9.12 -17.48
C ILE A 164 11.89 -9.73 -16.46
N ASP A 165 13.14 -9.88 -16.86
CA ASP A 165 14.21 -10.34 -15.98
C ASP A 165 14.73 -9.17 -15.15
N ILE A 166 14.96 -9.42 -13.87
CA ILE A 166 15.46 -8.45 -12.90
C ILE A 166 16.63 -9.04 -12.12
N SER A 167 17.41 -8.15 -11.51
CA SER A 167 18.47 -8.55 -10.56
C SER A 167 17.90 -8.69 -9.15
N GLY A 168 18.36 -9.71 -8.42
CA GLY A 168 17.94 -9.92 -7.04
C GLY A 168 18.81 -10.94 -6.32
N GLU A 169 18.60 -11.09 -5.02
CA GLU A 169 19.26 -12.04 -4.15
C GLU A 169 18.30 -13.19 -3.85
N PHE A 170 18.69 -14.41 -4.20
CA PHE A 170 17.95 -15.63 -3.94
C PHE A 170 18.87 -16.84 -4.13
N ASP A 171 18.47 -18.00 -3.63
CA ASP A 171 19.20 -19.25 -3.92
C ASP A 171 18.82 -19.74 -5.33
N ALA A 172 19.80 -19.70 -6.25
CA ALA A 172 19.60 -20.10 -7.65
C ALA A 172 19.22 -21.59 -7.83
N ASN A 173 19.48 -22.43 -6.81
CA ASN A 173 19.11 -23.86 -6.83
C ASN A 173 17.67 -24.10 -6.33
N THR A 174 17.03 -23.10 -5.77
CA THR A 174 15.66 -23.21 -5.23
C THR A 174 14.63 -22.87 -6.30
N ASN A 175 13.64 -23.74 -6.48
CA ASN A 175 12.50 -23.45 -7.33
C ASN A 175 11.40 -22.75 -6.53
N PHE A 176 11.01 -21.58 -6.98
CA PHE A 176 9.91 -20.85 -6.39
C PHE A 176 9.03 -20.18 -7.45
N ASN A 177 7.76 -20.08 -7.11
CA ASN A 177 6.76 -19.31 -7.82
C ASN A 177 5.95 -18.55 -6.76
N PHE A 178 6.23 -17.28 -6.56
CA PHE A 178 5.48 -16.41 -5.67
C PHE A 178 4.46 -15.61 -6.49
N ILE A 179 3.20 -15.80 -6.19
CA ILE A 179 2.08 -15.19 -6.92
C ILE A 179 1.51 -14.05 -6.09
N LEU A 180 1.41 -12.89 -6.70
CA LEU A 180 0.80 -11.68 -6.15
C LEU A 180 -0.41 -11.31 -7.01
N ASN A 181 -1.47 -10.84 -6.40
CA ASN A 181 -2.57 -10.24 -7.13
C ASN A 181 -2.24 -8.77 -7.40
N ILE A 182 -2.32 -8.34 -8.68
CA ILE A 182 -2.01 -6.96 -9.10
C ILE A 182 -2.91 -5.93 -8.41
N THR A 183 -4.14 -6.30 -8.06
CA THR A 183 -5.08 -5.42 -7.36
C THR A 183 -4.65 -5.12 -5.93
N ASN A 184 -3.77 -5.93 -5.36
CA ASN A 184 -3.16 -5.71 -4.05
C ASN A 184 -1.88 -4.85 -4.12
N LEU A 185 -1.27 -4.69 -5.30
CA LEU A 185 -0.13 -3.80 -5.54
C LEU A 185 -0.55 -2.33 -5.66
N LYS A 186 -1.39 -1.85 -4.74
CA LYS A 186 -1.85 -0.45 -4.64
C LYS A 186 -0.83 0.42 -3.91
N ILE A 187 0.45 0.27 -4.25
CA ILE A 187 1.56 1.02 -3.65
C ILE A 187 1.78 2.34 -4.40
N ILE A 188 2.30 3.37 -3.73
CA ILE A 188 2.62 4.67 -4.37
C ILE A 188 3.70 4.45 -5.43
N SER A 189 3.75 5.31 -6.44
CA SER A 189 4.84 5.30 -7.43
C SER A 189 6.18 5.56 -6.74
N GLY A 190 7.21 4.85 -7.17
CA GLY A 190 8.56 4.96 -6.62
C GLY A 190 9.34 3.65 -6.73
N ASP A 191 10.58 3.70 -6.28
CA ASP A 191 11.44 2.53 -6.19
C ASP A 191 11.29 1.88 -4.80
N TYR A 192 11.34 0.55 -4.78
CA TYR A 192 11.15 -0.24 -3.56
C TYR A 192 12.26 -1.26 -3.37
N ASP A 193 12.72 -1.41 -2.14
CA ASP A 193 13.35 -2.63 -1.70
C ASP A 193 12.25 -3.63 -1.38
N VAL A 194 12.28 -4.79 -2.05
CA VAL A 194 11.27 -5.84 -1.91
C VAL A 194 11.89 -7.08 -1.29
N GLU A 195 11.20 -7.63 -0.31
CA GLU A 195 11.55 -8.90 0.34
C GLU A 195 10.34 -9.82 0.32
N ILE A 196 10.51 -11.06 -0.16
CA ILE A 196 9.43 -12.05 -0.23
C ILE A 196 9.81 -13.26 0.60
N SER A 197 8.89 -13.70 1.45
CA SER A 197 9.06 -14.88 2.28
C SER A 197 8.17 -16.05 1.84
N SER A 198 8.73 -17.26 1.92
CA SER A 198 8.00 -18.52 1.77
C SER A 198 6.87 -18.71 2.80
N LYS A 199 6.72 -17.79 3.74
CA LYS A 199 5.59 -17.72 4.69
C LYS A 199 4.40 -16.93 4.12
N ASN A 200 4.30 -16.83 2.79
CA ASN A 200 3.22 -16.20 2.04
C ASN A 200 3.04 -14.69 2.33
N ILE A 201 4.12 -13.97 2.53
CA ILE A 201 4.12 -12.53 2.73
C ILE A 201 5.25 -11.86 1.97
N SER A 202 4.99 -10.69 1.41
CA SER A 202 5.97 -9.80 0.79
C SER A 202 5.97 -8.45 1.50
N HIS A 203 7.12 -7.80 1.57
CA HIS A 203 7.34 -6.50 2.17
C HIS A 203 7.98 -5.56 1.15
N TYR A 204 7.46 -4.36 1.08
CA TYR A 204 7.90 -3.30 0.17
C TYR A 204 8.27 -2.08 0.98
N THR A 205 9.54 -1.69 0.97
CA THR A 205 10.02 -0.46 1.59
C THR A 205 10.31 0.57 0.50
N ASN A 206 9.60 1.69 0.51
CA ASN A 206 9.83 2.74 -0.47
C ASN A 206 11.17 3.44 -0.20
N LYS A 207 11.97 3.68 -1.25
CA LYS A 207 13.35 4.21 -1.11
C LYS A 207 13.40 5.74 -0.95
N SER A 208 12.33 6.45 -1.28
CA SER A 208 12.28 7.92 -1.29
C SER A 208 11.27 8.52 -0.31
N SER A 209 10.38 7.70 0.23
CA SER A 209 9.31 8.12 1.13
C SER A 209 9.21 7.13 2.29
N PRO A 210 8.93 7.57 3.52
CA PRO A 210 8.80 6.68 4.68
C PRO A 210 7.47 5.92 4.68
N VAL A 211 7.25 5.13 3.63
CA VAL A 211 6.05 4.31 3.42
C VAL A 211 6.46 2.86 3.19
N GLU A 212 5.77 1.96 3.85
CA GLU A 212 5.98 0.52 3.75
C GLU A 212 4.66 -0.21 3.51
N TYR A 213 4.72 -1.33 2.78
CA TYR A 213 3.57 -2.18 2.52
C TYR A 213 3.91 -3.64 2.78
N TRP A 214 2.98 -4.37 3.41
CA TRP A 214 3.00 -5.82 3.52
C TRP A 214 1.84 -6.37 2.73
N ILE A 215 2.14 -7.27 1.80
CA ILE A 215 1.15 -7.84 0.87
C ILE A 215 1.24 -9.37 0.97
N ALA A 216 0.10 -10.00 1.24
CA ALA A 216 0.01 -11.45 1.23
C ALA A 216 0.21 -11.98 -0.20
N LEU A 217 0.89 -13.12 -0.32
CA LEU A 217 0.96 -13.88 -1.55
C LEU A 217 -0.32 -14.71 -1.72
N GLU A 218 -0.61 -15.09 -2.97
CA GLU A 218 -1.69 -16.02 -3.26
C GLU A 218 -1.35 -17.42 -2.73
N PRO A 219 -2.37 -18.19 -2.29
CA PRO A 219 -2.16 -19.51 -1.67
C PRO A 219 -1.43 -20.52 -2.55
N GLU A 220 -1.51 -20.38 -3.86
CA GLU A 220 -0.86 -21.24 -4.87
C GLU A 220 0.64 -20.98 -4.99
N SER A 221 1.17 -20.01 -4.28
CA SER A 221 2.61 -19.71 -4.22
C SER A 221 3.40 -20.92 -3.71
N THR A 222 4.54 -21.19 -4.30
CA THR A 222 5.37 -22.34 -3.95
C THR A 222 6.81 -21.95 -3.73
N TYR A 223 7.46 -22.64 -2.79
CA TYR A 223 8.90 -22.55 -2.53
C TYR A 223 9.43 -23.96 -2.25
N LYS A 224 10.37 -24.44 -3.07
CA LYS A 224 10.89 -25.81 -2.98
C LYS A 224 12.41 -25.77 -2.97
N VAL A 225 12.97 -26.15 -1.85
CA VAL A 225 14.43 -26.37 -1.65
C VAL A 225 14.84 -27.72 -2.21
#